data_8b1876c46f31c26af3510f38b80c2581
#
_entry.id   8b1876c46f31c26af3510f38b80c2581
#
_cell.length_a   1.000
_cell.length_b   1.000
_cell.length_c   1.000
_cell.angle_alpha   90.00
_cell.angle_beta   90.00
_cell.angle_gamma   90.00
#
_symmetry.space_group_name_H-M   'P 1'
#
loop_
_entity.id
_entity.type
_entity.pdbx_description
1 polymer ?
#
loop_
_entity_poly.entity_id
_entity_poly.type
_entity_poly.pdbx_seq_one_letter_code
_entity_poly.pdbx_strand_id
1 'polypeptide(L)'
;MTRLLSTGRPPAVRAPSRAAGAAAFTLIELLIVVAIMATLIGLLLPAVTAAREAARRAACSNNVLQLGLALHNYEFHREAFPAGVTDAAGPIKSLPEGRHVSWIVRLLPYLEEQALARHFKEADGAYAAANAPVVATVISSLICPSSSAGSVEQWPVRNAAGPAPDDSLDDLPSEIPQPRRVAVSHYAGSHHDVEAPIAADNHGMLFLNSAVRFKDIEDGSSRTLLLAERVAPPRPPHELDGRDDLGWASGTRATLRNTSVIKSSAYGAAAWGDQQPVDPLFVGGFGSFHMSGICVSAMADGGVRQFTPDIDPDLLRQLGHRADGEIPKDDGGW
;
A
#
# COMPACT_ATOMS: atom_id res chain seq x y z
N MET A 1 24.28 7.72 103.88
CA MET A 1 22.95 7.10 104.10
C MET A 1 21.90 7.98 103.45
N THR A 2 21.51 7.74 102.21
CA THR A 2 20.44 8.49 101.62
C THR A 2 19.76 7.57 100.51
N ARG A 3 18.53 7.17 100.79
CA ARG A 3 17.70 6.32 99.94
C ARG A 3 17.13 7.14 98.80
N LEU A 4 17.34 6.69 97.60
CA LEU A 4 16.63 7.21 96.38
C LEU A 4 15.30 6.52 96.26
N LEU A 5 14.21 7.31 96.21
CA LEU A 5 12.84 6.91 95.94
C LEU A 5 12.63 6.78 94.39
N SER A 6 12.32 5.56 93.98
CA SER A 6 11.93 5.25 92.60
C SER A 6 10.45 5.68 92.36
N THR A 7 10.20 6.68 91.52
CA THR A 7 8.86 7.04 91.10
C THR A 7 8.46 6.18 89.84
N GLY A 8 7.61 5.20 90.12
CA GLY A 8 7.02 4.38 89.05
C GLY A 8 6.07 5.19 88.16
N ARG A 9 6.33 5.16 86.87
CA ARG A 9 5.50 5.74 85.83
C ARG A 9 4.28 4.85 85.57
N PRO A 10 3.03 5.39 85.47
CA PRO A 10 1.84 4.57 85.22
C PRO A 10 1.85 4.03 83.80
N PRO A 11 1.26 2.85 83.56
CA PRO A 11 1.20 2.25 82.24
C PRO A 11 0.30 3.06 81.32
N ALA A 12 0.79 3.37 80.07
CA ALA A 12 0.02 4.05 79.03
C ALA A 12 -1.15 3.19 78.56
N VAL A 13 -2.35 3.68 78.77
CA VAL A 13 -3.57 3.08 78.29
C VAL A 13 -3.59 3.25 76.72
N ARG A 14 -3.37 2.14 76.02
CA ARG A 14 -3.49 2.07 74.59
C ARG A 14 -4.97 2.26 74.18
N ALA A 15 -5.30 3.35 73.52
CA ALA A 15 -6.61 3.56 72.92
C ALA A 15 -6.89 2.48 71.85
N PRO A 16 -8.08 1.88 71.83
CA PRO A 16 -8.41 0.92 70.77
C PRO A 16 -8.41 1.60 69.41
N SER A 17 -7.53 1.14 68.52
CA SER A 17 -7.60 1.52 67.09
C SER A 17 -8.94 1.10 66.54
N ARG A 18 -9.77 2.09 66.18
CA ARG A 18 -10.98 1.83 65.37
C ARG A 18 -10.52 1.18 64.09
N ALA A 19 -10.71 -0.13 63.96
CA ALA A 19 -10.64 -0.83 62.70
C ALA A 19 -11.70 -0.17 61.79
N ALA A 20 -11.25 0.56 60.78
CA ALA A 20 -12.11 1.00 59.71
C ALA A 20 -12.80 -0.24 59.12
N GLY A 21 -14.11 -0.35 59.34
CA GLY A 21 -14.86 -1.49 58.83
C GLY A 21 -14.67 -1.55 57.32
N ALA A 22 -14.02 -2.61 56.85
CA ALA A 22 -13.98 -2.91 55.43
C ALA A 22 -15.44 -3.08 54.96
N ALA A 23 -15.94 -2.14 54.17
CA ALA A 23 -17.27 -2.25 53.56
C ALA A 23 -17.26 -3.56 52.70
N ALA A 24 -18.01 -4.56 53.10
CA ALA A 24 -18.13 -5.81 52.37
C ALA A 24 -18.97 -5.52 51.12
N PHE A 25 -18.37 -5.77 49.95
CA PHE A 25 -19.03 -5.58 48.66
C PHE A 25 -20.09 -6.69 48.46
N THR A 26 -21.31 -6.31 48.15
CA THR A 26 -22.37 -7.30 47.89
C THR A 26 -22.24 -7.86 46.47
N LEU A 27 -22.66 -9.13 46.30
CA LEU A 27 -22.66 -9.80 44.99
C LEU A 27 -23.51 -9.04 43.96
N ILE A 28 -24.60 -8.41 44.39
CA ILE A 28 -25.48 -7.63 43.53
C ILE A 28 -24.83 -6.31 43.04
N GLU A 29 -24.05 -5.64 43.91
CA GLU A 29 -23.33 -4.42 43.52
C GLU A 29 -22.28 -4.75 42.45
N LEU A 30 -21.56 -5.89 42.62
CA LEU A 30 -20.61 -6.34 41.60
C LEU A 30 -21.30 -6.68 40.28
N LEU A 31 -22.47 -7.36 40.34
CA LEU A 31 -23.22 -7.79 39.16
C LEU A 31 -23.74 -6.58 38.34
N ILE A 32 -24.25 -5.54 39.02
CA ILE A 32 -24.73 -4.33 38.36
C ILE A 32 -23.56 -3.60 37.66
N VAL A 33 -22.41 -3.47 38.32
CA VAL A 33 -21.24 -2.82 37.72
C VAL A 33 -20.75 -3.56 36.48
N VAL A 34 -20.64 -4.89 36.56
CA VAL A 34 -20.22 -5.71 35.41
C VAL A 34 -21.26 -5.62 34.27
N ALA A 35 -22.55 -5.59 34.57
CA ALA A 35 -23.59 -5.43 33.55
C ALA A 35 -23.51 -4.08 32.84
N ILE A 36 -23.30 -3.00 33.58
CA ILE A 36 -23.11 -1.66 33.00
C ILE A 36 -21.83 -1.62 32.16
N MET A 37 -20.71 -2.14 32.66
CA MET A 37 -19.48 -2.19 31.90
C MET A 37 -19.62 -3.01 30.61
N ALA A 38 -20.27 -4.18 30.68
CA ALA A 38 -20.51 -5.02 29.51
C ALA A 38 -21.36 -4.30 28.45
N THR A 39 -22.39 -3.58 28.84
CA THR A 39 -23.22 -2.81 27.90
C THR A 39 -22.44 -1.65 27.27
N LEU A 40 -21.64 -0.92 28.06
CA LEU A 40 -20.82 0.18 27.54
C LEU A 40 -19.76 -0.33 26.57
N ILE A 41 -19.04 -1.42 26.90
CA ILE A 41 -18.05 -2.02 26.01
C ILE A 41 -18.70 -2.56 24.74
N GLY A 42 -19.88 -3.21 24.87
CA GLY A 42 -20.64 -3.73 23.73
C GLY A 42 -21.04 -2.66 22.71
N LEU A 43 -21.36 -1.43 23.17
CA LEU A 43 -21.67 -0.30 22.31
C LEU A 43 -20.41 0.40 21.76
N LEU A 44 -19.33 0.45 22.54
CA LEU A 44 -18.10 1.13 22.14
C LEU A 44 -17.30 0.35 21.08
N LEU A 45 -17.28 -0.98 21.14
CA LEU A 45 -16.45 -1.80 20.25
C LEU A 45 -16.75 -1.56 18.76
N PRO A 46 -18.00 -1.61 18.26
CA PRO A 46 -18.31 -1.33 16.86
C PRO A 46 -18.00 0.12 16.48
N ALA A 47 -18.24 1.08 17.38
CA ALA A 47 -17.97 2.49 17.11
C ALA A 47 -16.47 2.77 16.96
N VAL A 48 -15.64 2.19 17.82
CA VAL A 48 -14.17 2.34 17.76
C VAL A 48 -13.61 1.69 16.49
N THR A 49 -14.10 0.52 16.08
CA THR A 49 -13.65 -0.14 14.86
C THR A 49 -14.00 0.69 13.62
N ALA A 50 -15.21 1.23 13.55
CA ALA A 50 -15.64 2.12 12.46
C ALA A 50 -14.82 3.42 12.42
N ALA A 51 -14.56 4.05 13.57
CA ALA A 51 -13.74 5.25 13.66
C ALA A 51 -12.29 4.99 13.20
N ARG A 52 -11.70 3.88 13.59
CA ARG A 52 -10.35 3.48 13.15
C ARG A 52 -10.28 3.27 11.64
N GLU A 53 -11.29 2.63 11.04
CA GLU A 53 -11.31 2.44 9.58
C GLU A 53 -11.49 3.77 8.84
N ALA A 54 -12.34 4.66 9.34
CA ALA A 54 -12.48 6.01 8.79
C ALA A 54 -11.15 6.79 8.84
N ALA A 55 -10.41 6.68 9.95
CA ALA A 55 -9.10 7.30 10.11
C ALA A 55 -8.06 6.71 9.11
N ARG A 56 -8.07 5.38 8.90
CA ARG A 56 -7.18 4.74 7.91
C ARG A 56 -7.50 5.20 6.49
N ARG A 57 -8.80 5.29 6.11
CA ARG A 57 -9.21 5.82 4.80
C ARG A 57 -8.80 7.28 4.62
N ALA A 58 -8.94 8.10 5.64
CA ALA A 58 -8.46 9.48 5.59
C ALA A 58 -6.95 9.57 5.37
N ALA A 59 -6.17 8.70 6.01
CA ALA A 59 -4.73 8.62 5.80
C ALA A 59 -4.38 8.15 4.37
N CYS A 60 -5.08 7.15 3.82
CA CYS A 60 -4.88 6.73 2.42
C CYS A 60 -5.27 7.84 1.44
N SER A 61 -6.35 8.58 1.68
CA SER A 61 -6.72 9.75 0.87
C SER A 61 -5.64 10.84 0.90
N ASN A 62 -5.01 11.05 2.05
CA ASN A 62 -3.91 12.00 2.17
C ASN A 62 -2.66 11.52 1.41
N ASN A 63 -2.34 10.23 1.44
CA ASN A 63 -1.24 9.66 0.65
C ASN A 63 -1.49 9.85 -0.86
N VAL A 64 -2.71 9.53 -1.33
CA VAL A 64 -3.10 9.73 -2.72
C VAL A 64 -2.99 11.19 -3.13
N LEU A 65 -3.44 12.12 -2.26
CA LEU A 65 -3.30 13.57 -2.48
C LEU A 65 -1.83 13.99 -2.59
N GLN A 66 -0.95 13.49 -1.70
CA GLN A 66 0.48 13.78 -1.75
C GLN A 66 1.13 13.26 -3.05
N LEU A 67 0.77 12.05 -3.48
CA LEU A 67 1.26 11.48 -4.75
C LEU A 67 0.75 12.28 -5.95
N GLY A 68 -0.53 12.68 -5.95
CA GLY A 68 -1.11 13.54 -6.97
C GLY A 68 -0.39 14.89 -7.05
N LEU A 69 -0.16 15.53 -5.90
CA LEU A 69 0.56 16.80 -5.83
C LEU A 69 2.02 16.66 -6.31
N ALA A 70 2.69 15.57 -5.97
CA ALA A 70 4.05 15.30 -6.45
C ALA A 70 4.08 15.12 -7.99
N LEU A 71 3.09 14.44 -8.58
CA LEU A 71 2.92 14.30 -10.03
C LEU A 71 2.69 15.65 -10.72
N HIS A 72 1.85 16.50 -10.15
CA HIS A 72 1.62 17.86 -10.66
C HIS A 72 2.88 18.74 -10.56
N ASN A 73 3.60 18.67 -9.45
CA ASN A 73 4.86 19.39 -9.30
C ASN A 73 5.92 18.91 -10.32
N TYR A 74 5.96 17.60 -10.60
CA TYR A 74 6.82 17.05 -11.65
C TYR A 74 6.40 17.59 -13.03
N GLU A 75 5.10 17.50 -13.36
CA GLU A 75 4.54 17.99 -14.63
C GLU A 75 4.81 19.49 -14.82
N PHE A 76 4.62 20.31 -13.79
CA PHE A 76 4.89 21.75 -13.83
C PHE A 76 6.35 22.07 -14.19
N HIS A 77 7.30 21.26 -13.70
CA HIS A 77 8.72 21.48 -14.00
C HIS A 77 9.20 20.85 -15.30
N ARG A 78 8.52 19.82 -15.77
CA ARG A 78 8.94 19.01 -16.94
C ARG A 78 8.02 19.18 -18.15
N GLU A 79 6.93 19.93 -17.99
CA GLU A 79 5.89 20.13 -19.01
C GLU A 79 5.20 18.84 -19.48
N ALA A 80 5.34 17.74 -18.71
CA ALA A 80 4.71 16.46 -18.95
C ALA A 80 4.72 15.62 -17.66
N PHE A 81 3.75 14.73 -17.50
CA PHE A 81 3.77 13.70 -16.45
C PHE A 81 4.94 12.74 -16.67
N PRO A 82 5.47 12.13 -15.59
CA PRO A 82 6.56 11.16 -15.73
C PRO A 82 6.12 9.94 -16.53
N ALA A 83 7.05 9.30 -17.22
CA ALA A 83 6.81 7.98 -17.79
C ALA A 83 6.43 6.98 -16.71
N GLY A 84 5.39 6.18 -16.90
CA GLY A 84 4.97 5.13 -15.98
C GLY A 84 6.07 4.13 -15.70
N VAL A 85 6.79 3.77 -16.75
CA VAL A 85 8.04 3.01 -16.70
C VAL A 85 8.99 3.50 -17.78
N THR A 86 10.28 3.51 -17.47
CA THR A 86 11.33 3.79 -18.45
C THR A 86 12.12 2.51 -18.72
N ASP A 87 12.09 2.07 -19.98
CA ASP A 87 12.88 0.96 -20.47
C ASP A 87 13.26 1.13 -21.94
N ALA A 88 14.22 0.34 -22.44
CA ALA A 88 14.67 0.38 -23.83
C ALA A 88 13.66 -0.25 -24.80
N ALA A 89 12.90 -1.23 -24.33
CA ALA A 89 11.95 -2.00 -25.15
C ALA A 89 10.70 -2.40 -24.34
N GLY A 90 9.62 -2.71 -25.05
CA GLY A 90 8.38 -3.27 -24.51
C GLY A 90 7.88 -4.43 -25.35
N PRO A 91 6.78 -5.06 -24.95
CA PRO A 91 6.00 -4.82 -23.71
C PRO A 91 6.74 -5.23 -22.45
N ILE A 92 6.44 -4.55 -21.33
CA ILE A 92 7.08 -4.79 -20.04
C ILE A 92 6.54 -6.07 -19.42
N LYS A 93 7.44 -6.99 -19.10
CA LYS A 93 7.11 -8.19 -18.32
C LYS A 93 7.25 -7.92 -16.83
N SER A 94 6.38 -8.50 -16.02
CA SER A 94 6.50 -8.45 -14.55
C SER A 94 7.55 -9.45 -14.05
N LEU A 95 8.75 -9.33 -14.58
CA LEU A 95 9.94 -10.09 -14.25
C LEU A 95 11.10 -9.13 -13.97
N PRO A 96 12.13 -9.54 -13.22
CA PRO A 96 13.26 -8.68 -12.89
C PRO A 96 14.27 -8.58 -14.04
N GLU A 97 13.81 -8.23 -15.20
CA GLU A 97 14.57 -8.08 -16.44
C GLU A 97 14.55 -6.61 -16.86
N GLY A 98 15.53 -6.17 -17.65
CA GLY A 98 15.55 -4.79 -18.12
C GLY A 98 15.82 -3.75 -17.03
N ARG A 99 15.51 -2.51 -17.33
CA ARG A 99 15.70 -1.37 -16.39
C ARG A 99 14.48 -1.12 -15.52
N HIS A 100 13.31 -1.19 -16.08
CA HIS A 100 11.98 -1.03 -15.46
C HIS A 100 11.90 0.10 -14.42
N VAL A 101 12.51 1.26 -14.69
CA VAL A 101 12.48 2.39 -13.74
C VAL A 101 11.09 2.98 -13.68
N SER A 102 10.47 2.93 -12.49
CA SER A 102 9.10 3.35 -12.21
C SER A 102 8.97 4.88 -12.16
N TRP A 103 7.76 5.39 -12.41
CA TRP A 103 7.37 6.78 -12.22
C TRP A 103 7.63 7.29 -10.79
N ILE A 104 7.55 6.43 -9.78
CA ILE A 104 7.78 6.78 -8.37
C ILE A 104 9.22 7.25 -8.16
N VAL A 105 10.20 6.64 -8.84
CA VAL A 105 11.60 7.08 -8.76
C VAL A 105 11.75 8.56 -9.15
N ARG A 106 11.00 8.99 -10.15
CA ARG A 106 11.00 10.37 -10.64
C ARG A 106 10.33 11.34 -9.67
N LEU A 107 9.45 10.83 -8.80
CA LEU A 107 8.77 11.63 -7.78
C LEU A 107 9.53 11.76 -6.47
N LEU A 108 10.58 11.00 -6.24
CA LEU A 108 11.33 11.05 -4.98
C LEU A 108 11.71 12.48 -4.53
N PRO A 109 12.19 13.38 -5.42
CA PRO A 109 12.49 14.77 -5.02
C PRO A 109 11.25 15.55 -4.57
N TYR A 110 10.06 15.20 -5.07
CA TYR A 110 8.79 15.88 -4.79
C TYR A 110 8.02 15.23 -3.62
N LEU A 111 8.51 14.09 -3.13
CA LEU A 111 8.00 13.36 -1.95
C LEU A 111 8.90 13.57 -0.72
N GLU A 112 9.77 14.58 -0.74
CA GLU A 112 10.77 14.87 0.31
C GLU A 112 11.84 13.77 0.48
N GLU A 113 11.95 12.87 -0.49
CA GLU A 113 12.89 11.73 -0.48
C GLU A 113 14.16 12.02 -1.32
N GLN A 114 14.74 13.25 -1.17
CA GLN A 114 15.91 13.66 -1.94
C GLN A 114 17.14 12.76 -1.70
N ALA A 115 17.26 12.16 -0.50
CA ALA A 115 18.35 11.25 -0.20
C ALA A 115 18.27 9.99 -1.07
N LEU A 116 17.07 9.39 -1.20
CA LEU A 116 16.84 8.24 -2.05
C LEU A 116 17.08 8.59 -3.53
N ALA A 117 16.58 9.76 -3.97
CA ALA A 117 16.76 10.23 -5.34
C ALA A 117 18.24 10.36 -5.73
N ARG A 118 19.10 10.86 -4.83
CA ARG A 118 20.54 11.01 -5.08
C ARG A 118 21.29 9.67 -5.14
N HIS A 119 20.83 8.68 -4.39
CA HIS A 119 21.49 7.38 -4.31
C HIS A 119 20.97 6.38 -5.36
N PHE A 120 19.78 6.60 -5.91
CA PHE A 120 19.25 5.76 -6.96
C PHE A 120 19.97 5.99 -8.30
N LYS A 121 20.61 4.96 -8.81
CA LYS A 121 21.30 4.99 -10.10
C LYS A 121 20.35 4.56 -11.21
N GLU A 122 19.70 5.53 -11.83
CA GLU A 122 18.66 5.29 -12.83
C GLU A 122 19.19 4.55 -14.07
N ALA A 123 20.43 4.83 -14.48
CA ALA A 123 21.06 4.16 -15.62
C ALA A 123 21.20 2.65 -15.43
N ASP A 124 21.40 2.21 -14.17
CA ASP A 124 21.58 0.79 -13.84
C ASP A 124 20.25 0.03 -13.75
N GLY A 125 19.12 0.75 -13.63
CA GLY A 125 17.77 0.17 -13.54
C GLY A 125 17.36 -0.27 -12.14
N ALA A 126 16.07 -0.63 -12.00
CA ALA A 126 15.45 -0.95 -10.70
C ALA A 126 16.08 -2.18 -10.02
N TYR A 127 16.62 -3.10 -10.79
CA TYR A 127 17.11 -4.39 -10.28
C TYR A 127 18.62 -4.46 -10.05
N ALA A 128 19.34 -3.36 -10.29
CA ALA A 128 20.78 -3.33 -10.09
C ALA A 128 21.17 -3.52 -8.62
N ALA A 129 22.27 -4.24 -8.37
CA ALA A 129 22.79 -4.44 -7.01
C ALA A 129 23.11 -3.10 -6.31
N ALA A 130 23.58 -2.11 -7.08
CA ALA A 130 23.86 -0.78 -6.57
C ALA A 130 22.62 -0.04 -6.02
N ASN A 131 21.41 -0.37 -6.50
CA ASN A 131 20.14 0.21 -6.06
C ASN A 131 19.48 -0.60 -4.93
N ALA A 132 19.99 -1.79 -4.59
CA ALA A 132 19.37 -2.66 -3.59
C ALA A 132 19.11 -1.98 -2.23
N PRO A 133 20.00 -1.15 -1.64
CA PRO A 133 19.70 -0.45 -0.39
C PRO A 133 18.57 0.56 -0.53
N VAL A 134 18.49 1.23 -1.69
CA VAL A 134 17.47 2.25 -1.96
C VAL A 134 16.10 1.62 -2.13
N VAL A 135 15.99 0.58 -2.95
CA VAL A 135 14.70 -0.09 -3.24
C VAL A 135 14.14 -0.85 -2.04
N ALA A 136 14.97 -1.17 -1.05
CA ALA A 136 14.54 -1.77 0.21
C ALA A 136 14.00 -0.75 1.22
N THR A 137 14.12 0.55 0.95
CA THR A 137 13.68 1.60 1.86
C THR A 137 12.17 1.83 1.70
N VAL A 138 11.47 1.76 2.83
CA VAL A 138 10.02 2.00 2.89
C VAL A 138 9.76 3.51 2.83
N ILE A 139 8.93 3.92 1.89
CA ILE A 139 8.43 5.29 1.76
C ILE A 139 7.03 5.33 2.37
N SER A 140 6.85 6.09 3.44
CA SER A 140 5.61 6.08 4.23
C SER A 140 4.37 6.47 3.42
N SER A 141 4.49 7.44 2.51
CA SER A 141 3.41 7.88 1.61
C SER A 141 2.98 6.82 0.58
N LEU A 142 3.76 5.74 0.40
CA LEU A 142 3.43 4.62 -0.47
C LEU A 142 2.70 3.47 0.25
N ILE A 143 2.53 3.57 1.58
CA ILE A 143 1.95 2.48 2.39
C ILE A 143 0.54 2.85 2.84
N CYS A 144 -0.44 2.02 2.47
CA CYS A 144 -1.81 2.15 2.99
C CYS A 144 -1.90 1.53 4.39
N PRO A 145 -2.34 2.29 5.42
CA PRO A 145 -2.45 1.78 6.80
C PRO A 145 -3.56 0.74 6.99
N SER A 146 -4.41 0.50 6.01
CA SER A 146 -5.38 -0.60 6.02
C SER A 146 -4.81 -1.90 5.47
N SER A 147 -3.61 -1.87 4.88
CA SER A 147 -2.97 -3.08 4.39
C SER A 147 -2.54 -3.98 5.54
N SER A 148 -2.90 -5.26 5.44
CA SER A 148 -2.35 -6.34 6.27
C SER A 148 -1.09 -6.95 5.66
N ALA A 149 -0.76 -6.61 4.41
CA ALA A 149 0.47 -7.00 3.76
C ALA A 149 1.67 -6.25 4.36
N GLY A 150 2.83 -6.89 4.41
CA GLY A 150 4.06 -6.25 4.88
C GLY A 150 4.46 -5.07 3.98
N SER A 151 5.17 -4.10 4.54
CA SER A 151 5.74 -2.97 3.78
C SER A 151 7.01 -3.35 3.00
N VAL A 152 7.56 -4.52 3.24
CA VAL A 152 8.77 -5.05 2.59
C VAL A 152 8.54 -6.49 2.22
N GLU A 153 8.79 -6.83 0.97
CA GLU A 153 8.82 -8.20 0.50
C GLU A 153 10.25 -8.70 0.33
N GLN A 154 10.45 -9.99 0.51
CA GLN A 154 11.71 -10.65 0.24
C GLN A 154 11.62 -11.31 -1.13
N TRP A 155 12.56 -11.00 -1.95
CA TRP A 155 12.63 -11.47 -3.30
C TRP A 155 13.75 -12.50 -3.46
N PRO A 156 13.45 -13.76 -3.73
CA PRO A 156 14.47 -14.74 -4.06
C PRO A 156 15.04 -14.41 -5.44
N VAL A 157 16.33 -14.18 -5.52
CA VAL A 157 17.04 -14.02 -6.80
C VAL A 157 17.11 -15.40 -7.45
N ARG A 158 16.26 -15.65 -8.44
CA ARG A 158 16.59 -16.69 -9.43
C ARG A 158 17.65 -16.11 -10.34
N ASN A 159 18.79 -16.77 -10.42
CA ASN A 159 19.76 -16.51 -11.49
C ASN A 159 19.03 -16.68 -12.82
N ALA A 160 19.30 -15.79 -13.77
CA ALA A 160 18.82 -15.83 -15.15
C ALA A 160 19.40 -17.06 -15.96
N ALA A 161 19.92 -18.07 -15.28
CA ALA A 161 20.24 -19.36 -15.85
C ALA A 161 18.93 -20.18 -15.89
N GLY A 162 18.52 -20.53 -17.09
CA GLY A 162 17.27 -21.23 -17.41
C GLY A 162 16.95 -22.47 -16.56
N PRO A 163 15.87 -23.22 -16.90
CA PRO A 163 15.45 -24.36 -16.11
C PRO A 163 16.63 -25.28 -15.84
N ALA A 164 16.86 -25.58 -14.56
CA ALA A 164 17.91 -26.52 -14.17
C ALA A 164 17.67 -27.84 -14.93
N PRO A 165 18.59 -28.26 -15.76
CA PRO A 165 18.52 -29.61 -16.26
C PRO A 165 18.99 -30.50 -15.12
N ASP A 166 18.09 -31.37 -14.69
CA ASP A 166 18.38 -32.47 -13.82
C ASP A 166 18.67 -32.17 -12.33
N ASP A 167 18.08 -33.03 -11.48
CA ASP A 167 18.06 -33.00 -10.00
C ASP A 167 19.43 -33.26 -9.32
N SER A 168 20.54 -32.91 -9.94
CA SER A 168 21.87 -33.03 -9.32
C SER A 168 22.18 -31.76 -8.51
N LEU A 169 22.14 -31.88 -7.18
CA LEU A 169 22.47 -30.83 -6.21
C LEU A 169 23.97 -30.45 -6.16
N ASP A 170 24.80 -31.06 -6.99
CA ASP A 170 26.26 -30.92 -6.93
C ASP A 170 26.83 -29.77 -7.78
N ASP A 171 26.03 -29.11 -8.62
CA ASP A 171 26.46 -28.01 -9.50
C ASP A 171 25.84 -26.65 -9.13
N LEU A 172 25.52 -26.44 -7.87
CA LEU A 172 25.07 -25.11 -7.42
C LEU A 172 26.28 -24.15 -7.40
N PRO A 173 26.17 -22.96 -8.08
CA PRO A 173 27.21 -21.93 -7.94
C PRO A 173 27.37 -21.57 -6.47
N SER A 174 28.60 -21.45 -6.00
CA SER A 174 28.98 -21.18 -4.62
C SER A 174 28.50 -19.78 -4.08
N GLU A 175 27.89 -18.98 -4.92
CA GLU A 175 27.22 -17.72 -4.54
C GLU A 175 25.74 -17.80 -4.87
N ILE A 176 24.92 -18.30 -3.92
CA ILE A 176 23.48 -18.08 -3.95
C ILE A 176 23.28 -16.58 -3.72
N PRO A 177 22.78 -15.82 -4.71
CA PRO A 177 22.50 -14.41 -4.48
C PRO A 177 21.52 -14.29 -3.32
N GLN A 178 21.88 -13.49 -2.30
CA GLN A 178 21.03 -13.27 -1.11
C GLN A 178 19.65 -12.76 -1.55
N PRO A 179 18.56 -13.21 -0.90
CA PRO A 179 17.23 -12.74 -1.23
C PRO A 179 17.20 -11.21 -1.12
N ARG A 180 16.80 -10.55 -2.19
CA ARG A 180 16.67 -9.08 -2.20
C ARG A 180 15.41 -8.68 -1.45
N ARG A 181 15.56 -7.71 -0.57
CA ARG A 181 14.43 -7.03 0.06
C ARG A 181 14.01 -5.87 -0.84
N VAL A 182 12.73 -5.73 -1.10
CA VAL A 182 12.15 -4.60 -1.81
C VAL A 182 11.00 -4.03 -0.99
N ALA A 183 10.92 -2.73 -0.88
CA ALA A 183 9.78 -2.07 -0.29
C ALA A 183 8.66 -1.93 -1.34
N VAL A 184 7.42 -2.18 -0.93
CA VAL A 184 6.26 -2.18 -1.83
C VAL A 184 5.63 -0.80 -1.95
N SER A 185 4.80 -0.61 -2.99
CA SER A 185 3.86 0.49 -3.08
C SER A 185 2.43 -0.08 -3.04
N HIS A 186 1.55 0.53 -2.26
CA HIS A 186 0.11 0.24 -2.27
C HIS A 186 -0.67 1.17 -3.20
N TYR A 187 0.04 1.92 -4.03
CA TYR A 187 -0.52 2.82 -5.04
C TYR A 187 0.11 2.52 -6.38
N ALA A 188 -0.68 2.62 -7.44
CA ALA A 188 -0.25 2.39 -8.80
C ALA A 188 -0.81 3.44 -9.75
N GLY A 189 -0.07 3.76 -10.79
CA GLY A 189 -0.52 4.63 -11.86
C GLY A 189 -1.39 3.91 -12.88
N SER A 190 -2.28 4.64 -13.56
CA SER A 190 -3.12 4.11 -14.63
C SER A 190 -2.34 4.03 -15.93
N HIS A 191 -2.14 2.81 -16.48
CA HIS A 191 -1.46 2.64 -17.76
C HIS A 191 -2.41 2.40 -18.93
N HIS A 192 -3.58 1.79 -18.68
CA HIS A 192 -4.52 1.42 -19.73
C HIS A 192 -5.95 1.34 -19.19
N ASP A 193 -6.93 1.45 -20.07
CA ASP A 193 -8.37 1.35 -19.78
C ASP A 193 -8.86 -0.09 -19.66
N VAL A 194 -8.18 -1.04 -20.31
CA VAL A 194 -8.48 -2.48 -20.26
C VAL A 194 -7.23 -3.29 -19.88
N GLU A 195 -7.42 -4.59 -19.64
CA GLU A 195 -6.29 -5.49 -19.44
C GLU A 195 -5.44 -5.57 -20.71
N ALA A 196 -4.22 -5.08 -20.60
CA ALA A 196 -3.24 -5.06 -21.68
C ALA A 196 -1.82 -5.06 -21.11
N PRO A 197 -0.82 -5.53 -21.86
CA PRO A 197 0.58 -5.36 -21.48
C PRO A 197 0.97 -3.88 -21.33
N ILE A 198 1.94 -3.58 -20.49
CA ILE A 198 2.49 -2.23 -20.36
C ILE A 198 3.36 -1.97 -21.60
N ALA A 199 2.85 -1.13 -22.50
CA ALA A 199 3.47 -0.82 -23.81
C ALA A 199 3.46 0.70 -24.09
N ALA A 200 4.11 1.12 -25.16
CA ALA A 200 4.25 2.53 -25.49
C ALA A 200 2.99 3.16 -26.11
N ASP A 201 2.05 2.35 -26.54
CA ASP A 201 0.78 2.74 -27.16
C ASP A 201 -0.42 2.65 -26.21
N ASN A 202 -0.17 2.55 -24.89
CA ASN A 202 -1.23 2.48 -23.90
C ASN A 202 -2.02 3.81 -23.78
N HIS A 203 -3.25 3.71 -23.28
CA HIS A 203 -4.23 4.80 -23.29
C HIS A 203 -4.31 5.59 -21.99
N GLY A 204 -3.74 5.07 -20.89
CA GLY A 204 -3.75 5.71 -19.58
C GLY A 204 -2.79 6.89 -19.47
N MET A 205 -2.56 7.33 -18.25
CA MET A 205 -1.70 8.48 -17.97
C MET A 205 -0.23 8.12 -17.83
N LEU A 206 0.08 6.91 -17.31
CA LEU A 206 1.43 6.48 -16.91
C LEU A 206 1.75 5.12 -17.54
N PHE A 207 2.47 5.09 -18.65
CA PHE A 207 2.81 3.87 -19.38
C PHE A 207 4.27 3.88 -19.84
N LEU A 208 4.68 2.91 -20.65
CA LEU A 208 6.06 2.75 -21.10
C LEU A 208 6.52 3.99 -21.90
N ASN A 209 7.57 4.63 -21.39
CA ASN A 209 8.20 5.81 -22.01
C ASN A 209 7.23 6.94 -22.33
N SER A 210 6.09 7.02 -21.61
CA SER A 210 5.10 8.06 -21.80
C SER A 210 5.63 9.45 -21.43
N ALA A 211 5.06 10.48 -22.06
CA ALA A 211 5.30 11.89 -21.77
C ALA A 211 4.00 12.67 -21.96
N VAL A 212 2.94 12.25 -21.26
CA VAL A 212 1.58 12.82 -21.37
C VAL A 212 1.58 14.23 -20.79
N ARG A 213 1.03 15.18 -21.50
CA ARG A 213 0.85 16.58 -21.08
C ARG A 213 -0.63 16.85 -20.83
N PHE A 214 -0.96 17.90 -20.10
CA PHE A 214 -2.36 18.28 -19.87
C PHE A 214 -3.19 18.42 -21.16
N LYS A 215 -2.59 18.93 -22.24
CA LYS A 215 -3.25 19.06 -23.52
C LYS A 215 -3.55 17.75 -24.23
N ASP A 216 -2.91 16.66 -23.80
CA ASP A 216 -3.09 15.33 -24.36
C ASP A 216 -4.21 14.55 -23.60
N ILE A 217 -4.87 15.21 -22.62
CA ILE A 217 -6.02 14.71 -21.85
C ILE A 217 -7.29 15.30 -22.43
N GLU A 218 -7.82 14.69 -23.49
CA GLU A 218 -8.93 15.26 -24.27
C GLU A 218 -10.30 15.06 -23.58
N ASP A 219 -10.45 13.98 -22.77
CA ASP A 219 -11.70 13.64 -22.09
C ASP A 219 -11.91 14.46 -20.80
N GLY A 220 -10.92 15.29 -20.44
CA GLY A 220 -10.94 16.17 -19.29
C GLY A 220 -10.22 15.62 -18.06
N SER A 221 -9.34 16.44 -17.49
CA SER A 221 -8.47 16.05 -16.37
C SER A 221 -9.21 15.62 -15.11
N SER A 222 -10.42 16.12 -14.87
CA SER A 222 -11.25 15.71 -13.71
C SER A 222 -11.96 14.35 -13.93
N ARG A 223 -11.89 13.81 -15.14
CA ARG A 223 -12.54 12.54 -15.55
C ARG A 223 -11.53 11.48 -15.99
N THR A 224 -10.25 11.76 -15.95
CA THR A 224 -9.18 10.81 -16.28
C THR A 224 -8.47 10.37 -15.01
N LEU A 225 -8.40 9.06 -14.78
CA LEU A 225 -7.76 8.46 -13.62
C LEU A 225 -6.23 8.54 -13.76
N LEU A 226 -5.57 9.13 -12.78
CA LEU A 226 -4.11 9.25 -12.75
C LEU A 226 -3.46 8.10 -11.99
N LEU A 227 -3.91 7.86 -10.76
CA LEU A 227 -3.44 6.79 -9.90
C LEU A 227 -4.53 6.34 -8.92
N ALA A 228 -4.41 5.12 -8.41
CA ALA A 228 -5.29 4.63 -7.34
C ALA A 228 -4.58 3.60 -6.46
N GLU A 229 -5.28 3.19 -5.40
CA GLU A 229 -4.84 2.07 -4.56
C GLU A 229 -4.75 0.77 -5.36
N ARG A 230 -3.80 -0.06 -4.99
CA ARG A 230 -3.67 -1.42 -5.49
C ARG A 230 -3.53 -2.42 -4.36
N VAL A 231 -3.98 -3.62 -4.59
CA VAL A 231 -3.77 -4.77 -3.71
C VAL A 231 -2.77 -5.71 -4.36
N ALA A 232 -1.75 -6.12 -3.60
CA ALA A 232 -0.93 -7.26 -3.96
C ALA A 232 -1.64 -8.54 -3.45
N PRO A 233 -1.70 -9.62 -4.23
CA PRO A 233 -2.26 -10.88 -3.75
C PRO A 233 -1.46 -11.39 -2.55
N PRO A 234 -2.13 -11.91 -1.48
CA PRO A 234 -1.44 -12.58 -0.40
C PRO A 234 -0.71 -13.81 -0.95
N ARG A 235 0.52 -14.02 -0.54
CA ARG A 235 1.41 -15.01 -1.12
C ARG A 235 1.84 -16.08 -0.14
N PRO A 236 1.85 -17.37 -0.52
CA PRO A 236 2.62 -18.38 0.19
C PRO A 236 4.13 -18.17 -0.07
N PRO A 237 5.00 -18.34 0.93
CA PRO A 237 6.41 -17.91 0.89
C PRO A 237 7.32 -18.74 -0.05
N HIS A 238 6.80 -19.65 -0.87
CA HIS A 238 7.61 -20.66 -1.56
C HIS A 238 7.47 -20.73 -3.09
N GLU A 239 6.63 -19.89 -3.71
CA GLU A 239 6.41 -19.98 -5.16
C GLU A 239 6.79 -18.68 -5.88
N LEU A 240 7.82 -18.75 -6.72
CA LEU A 240 8.20 -17.74 -7.69
C LEU A 240 7.45 -17.99 -9.00
N ASP A 241 6.22 -17.50 -9.10
CA ASP A 241 5.38 -17.75 -10.26
C ASP A 241 5.09 -16.49 -11.13
N GLY A 242 5.96 -15.49 -11.03
CA GLY A 242 5.79 -14.22 -11.74
C GLY A 242 4.76 -13.28 -11.10
N ARG A 243 4.19 -13.63 -9.94
CA ARG A 243 3.26 -12.78 -9.15
C ARG A 243 4.01 -11.86 -8.20
N ASP A 244 5.32 -11.83 -8.24
CA ASP A 244 6.16 -11.07 -7.31
C ASP A 244 5.88 -9.58 -7.37
N ASP A 245 5.81 -8.97 -6.20
CA ASP A 245 5.87 -7.53 -6.07
C ASP A 245 7.33 -7.08 -6.20
N LEU A 246 7.66 -6.53 -7.36
CA LEU A 246 9.03 -6.09 -7.67
C LEU A 246 9.41 -4.76 -7.00
N GLY A 247 8.55 -4.26 -6.10
CA GLY A 247 8.78 -3.07 -5.31
C GLY A 247 8.43 -1.76 -6.01
N TRP A 248 8.46 -0.67 -5.23
CA TRP A 248 8.07 0.67 -5.70
C TRP A 248 8.96 1.23 -6.82
N ALA A 249 10.19 0.79 -6.92
CA ALA A 249 11.11 1.26 -7.97
C ALA A 249 10.89 0.58 -9.33
N SER A 250 10.09 -0.49 -9.37
CA SER A 250 9.83 -1.27 -10.57
C SER A 250 8.57 -0.80 -11.30
N GLY A 251 8.73 -0.36 -12.53
CA GLY A 251 7.65 0.07 -13.43
C GLY A 251 6.91 -1.10 -14.08
N THR A 252 6.56 -2.11 -13.29
CA THR A 252 5.77 -3.26 -13.69
C THR A 252 4.38 -3.19 -13.06
N ARG A 253 3.63 -4.28 -13.04
CA ARG A 253 2.39 -4.36 -12.27
C ARG A 253 2.57 -4.05 -10.77
N ALA A 254 3.80 -3.92 -10.28
CA ALA A 254 4.07 -3.43 -8.92
C ALA A 254 3.68 -1.96 -8.72
N THR A 255 3.70 -1.15 -9.77
CA THR A 255 3.41 0.29 -9.71
C THR A 255 2.50 0.80 -10.83
N LEU A 256 2.04 -0.08 -11.72
CA LEU A 256 1.12 0.23 -12.81
C LEU A 256 -0.07 -0.73 -12.81
N ARG A 257 -1.27 -0.21 -13.09
CA ARG A 257 -2.53 -0.95 -13.15
C ARG A 257 -3.42 -0.42 -14.25
N ASN A 258 -4.36 -1.24 -14.71
CA ASN A 258 -5.41 -0.82 -15.61
C ASN A 258 -6.74 -0.59 -14.89
N THR A 259 -7.71 -0.01 -15.59
CA THR A 259 -9.05 0.28 -15.05
C THR A 259 -10.10 -0.78 -15.42
N SER A 260 -9.68 -2.00 -15.76
CA SER A 260 -10.62 -3.08 -16.08
C SER A 260 -11.48 -3.51 -14.90
N VAL A 261 -10.97 -3.37 -13.68
CA VAL A 261 -11.67 -3.81 -12.46
C VAL A 261 -11.07 -3.16 -11.20
N ILE A 262 -11.92 -2.95 -10.19
CA ILE A 262 -11.49 -2.66 -8.81
C ILE A 262 -11.71 -3.91 -7.97
N LYS A 263 -10.63 -4.42 -7.36
CA LYS A 263 -10.67 -5.61 -6.50
C LYS A 263 -10.65 -5.21 -5.02
N SER A 264 -11.41 -5.90 -4.20
CA SER A 264 -11.38 -5.73 -2.75
C SER A 264 -10.63 -6.87 -2.09
N SER A 265 -9.70 -6.56 -1.17
CA SER A 265 -9.02 -7.57 -0.34
C SER A 265 -9.97 -8.27 0.63
N ALA A 266 -11.14 -7.66 0.91
CA ALA A 266 -12.15 -8.25 1.80
C ALA A 266 -12.71 -9.59 1.30
N TYR A 267 -12.59 -9.87 -0.01
CA TYR A 267 -13.04 -11.15 -0.59
C TYR A 267 -12.01 -12.28 -0.49
N GLY A 268 -10.87 -12.05 0.18
CA GLY A 268 -9.86 -13.07 0.46
C GLY A 268 -9.10 -13.58 -0.77
N ALA A 269 -8.22 -14.57 -0.56
CA ALA A 269 -7.41 -15.19 -1.63
C ALA A 269 -8.27 -15.82 -2.74
N ALA A 270 -9.49 -16.23 -2.45
CA ALA A 270 -10.41 -16.82 -3.42
C ALA A 270 -10.79 -15.86 -4.57
N ALA A 271 -10.75 -14.55 -4.35
CA ALA A 271 -10.99 -13.57 -5.40
C ALA A 271 -9.88 -13.49 -6.46
N TRP A 272 -8.71 -14.06 -6.17
CA TRP A 272 -7.57 -14.08 -7.07
C TRP A 272 -7.50 -15.31 -7.96
N GLY A 273 -8.37 -16.32 -7.70
CA GLY A 273 -8.39 -17.59 -8.37
C GLY A 273 -7.10 -18.41 -8.14
N ASP A 274 -7.22 -19.72 -8.11
CA ASP A 274 -6.11 -20.70 -8.15
C ASP A 274 -5.49 -20.71 -9.58
N GLN A 275 -5.10 -19.54 -10.07
CA GLN A 275 -4.64 -19.41 -11.45
C GLN A 275 -3.19 -19.90 -11.54
N GLN A 276 -2.98 -20.89 -12.37
CA GLN A 276 -1.78 -21.36 -13.06
C GLN A 276 -0.75 -20.22 -13.29
N PRO A 277 0.52 -20.49 -13.61
CA PRO A 277 1.55 -19.45 -13.72
C PRO A 277 1.00 -18.22 -14.46
N VAL A 278 1.01 -17.08 -13.78
CA VAL A 278 0.46 -15.83 -14.32
C VAL A 278 1.34 -15.40 -15.47
N ASP A 279 0.72 -15.14 -16.62
CA ASP A 279 1.40 -14.51 -17.75
C ASP A 279 2.20 -13.29 -17.23
N PRO A 280 3.50 -13.23 -17.45
CA PRO A 280 4.31 -12.08 -17.06
C PRO A 280 3.86 -10.75 -17.66
N LEU A 281 3.08 -10.78 -18.74
CA LEU A 281 2.48 -9.59 -19.37
C LEU A 281 1.17 -9.16 -18.72
N PHE A 282 0.54 -10.01 -17.90
CA PHE A 282 -0.68 -9.66 -17.18
C PHE A 282 -0.39 -8.60 -16.11
N VAL A 283 -1.16 -7.52 -16.10
CA VAL A 283 -0.99 -6.38 -15.18
C VAL A 283 -2.05 -6.37 -14.06
N GLY A 284 -3.29 -6.51 -14.43
CA GLY A 284 -4.44 -6.49 -13.53
C GLY A 284 -4.91 -5.09 -13.14
N GLY A 285 -6.11 -5.04 -12.57
CA GLY A 285 -6.77 -3.80 -12.18
C GLY A 285 -6.33 -3.26 -10.80
N PHE A 286 -6.93 -2.15 -10.43
CA PHE A 286 -6.77 -1.51 -9.12
C PHE A 286 -7.42 -2.33 -7.99
N GLY A 287 -7.23 -1.92 -6.76
CA GLY A 287 -7.82 -2.63 -5.63
C GLY A 287 -7.63 -1.91 -4.31
N SER A 288 -8.36 -2.33 -3.28
CA SER A 288 -8.36 -1.70 -1.98
C SER A 288 -8.17 -2.69 -0.85
N PHE A 289 -7.45 -2.27 0.19
CA PHE A 289 -7.32 -2.97 1.48
C PHE A 289 -8.41 -2.57 2.48
N HIS A 290 -9.25 -1.59 2.16
CA HIS A 290 -10.32 -1.15 3.04
C HIS A 290 -11.43 -2.21 3.17
N MET A 291 -11.98 -2.37 4.37
CA MET A 291 -13.02 -3.38 4.64
C MET A 291 -14.29 -3.17 3.77
N SER A 292 -14.58 -1.93 3.39
CA SER A 292 -15.68 -1.60 2.47
C SER A 292 -15.35 -1.86 1.00
N GLY A 293 -14.09 -2.20 0.67
CA GLY A 293 -13.61 -2.31 -0.71
C GLY A 293 -13.47 -0.98 -1.45
N ILE A 294 -13.75 0.15 -0.79
CA ILE A 294 -13.61 1.48 -1.38
C ILE A 294 -12.14 1.72 -1.76
N CYS A 295 -11.91 1.99 -3.05
CA CYS A 295 -10.60 2.30 -3.62
C CYS A 295 -10.40 3.82 -3.69
N VAL A 296 -9.37 4.33 -3.04
CA VAL A 296 -9.01 5.74 -3.09
C VAL A 296 -8.12 6.02 -4.29
N SER A 297 -8.45 7.06 -5.04
CA SER A 297 -7.82 7.39 -6.31
C SER A 297 -7.60 8.90 -6.46
N ALA A 298 -6.65 9.29 -7.33
CA ALA A 298 -6.47 10.65 -7.81
C ALA A 298 -6.81 10.73 -9.29
N MET A 299 -7.53 11.78 -9.66
CA MET A 299 -7.78 12.15 -11.04
C MET A 299 -6.61 12.98 -11.59
N ALA A 300 -6.56 13.16 -12.91
CA ALA A 300 -5.49 13.91 -13.56
C ALA A 300 -5.47 15.41 -13.20
N ASP A 301 -6.53 15.95 -12.61
CA ASP A 301 -6.58 17.30 -12.06
C ASP A 301 -6.09 17.40 -10.60
N GLY A 302 -5.69 16.26 -9.98
CA GLY A 302 -5.31 16.16 -8.58
C GLY A 302 -6.47 15.95 -7.62
N GLY A 303 -7.71 15.93 -8.08
CA GLY A 303 -8.90 15.64 -7.27
C GLY A 303 -8.87 14.20 -6.74
N VAL A 304 -9.10 14.03 -5.43
CA VAL A 304 -9.21 12.71 -4.82
C VAL A 304 -10.65 12.22 -4.90
N ARG A 305 -10.83 10.99 -5.42
CA ARG A 305 -12.11 10.30 -5.55
C ARG A 305 -12.07 8.96 -4.85
N GLN A 306 -13.24 8.43 -4.52
CA GLN A 306 -13.40 7.13 -3.91
C GLN A 306 -14.35 6.29 -4.75
N PHE A 307 -13.87 5.17 -5.27
CA PHE A 307 -14.66 4.25 -6.06
C PHE A 307 -15.03 3.01 -5.27
N THR A 308 -16.26 2.56 -5.42
CA THR A 308 -16.75 1.31 -4.83
C THR A 308 -16.46 0.14 -5.78
N PRO A 309 -16.36 -1.11 -5.29
CA PRO A 309 -16.09 -2.27 -6.16
C PRO A 309 -17.19 -2.58 -7.17
N ASP A 310 -18.38 -2.03 -6.98
CA ASP A 310 -19.56 -2.15 -7.82
C ASP A 310 -19.72 -1.01 -8.84
N ILE A 311 -18.68 -0.18 -9.00
CA ILE A 311 -18.64 0.82 -10.06
C ILE A 311 -18.91 0.18 -11.42
N ASP A 312 -19.69 0.87 -12.26
CA ASP A 312 -19.95 0.42 -13.64
C ASP A 312 -18.61 0.17 -14.39
N PRO A 313 -18.38 -1.04 -14.93
CA PRO A 313 -17.14 -1.35 -15.63
C PRO A 313 -16.88 -0.45 -16.85
N ASP A 314 -17.92 -0.02 -17.57
CA ASP A 314 -17.77 0.86 -18.73
C ASP A 314 -17.37 2.26 -18.29
N LEU A 315 -17.94 2.75 -17.18
CA LEU A 315 -17.52 4.01 -16.58
C LEU A 315 -16.06 3.95 -16.12
N LEU A 316 -15.69 2.87 -15.43
CA LEU A 316 -14.31 2.71 -14.95
C LEU A 316 -13.31 2.65 -16.12
N ARG A 317 -13.68 1.99 -17.24
CA ARG A 317 -12.90 1.95 -18.48
C ARG A 317 -12.73 3.35 -19.07
N GLN A 318 -13.81 4.12 -19.21
CA GLN A 318 -13.76 5.50 -19.71
C GLN A 318 -12.85 6.39 -18.85
N LEU A 319 -12.89 6.25 -17.51
CA LEU A 319 -11.97 6.96 -16.63
C LEU A 319 -10.50 6.57 -16.82
N GLY A 320 -10.22 5.38 -17.33
CA GLY A 320 -8.88 4.88 -17.61
C GLY A 320 -8.29 5.39 -18.91
N HIS A 321 -9.11 5.87 -19.82
CA HIS A 321 -8.70 6.43 -21.11
C HIS A 321 -8.54 7.95 -21.02
N ARG A 322 -7.50 8.51 -21.65
CA ARG A 322 -7.23 9.96 -21.61
C ARG A 322 -7.82 10.74 -22.78
N ALA A 323 -8.20 10.05 -23.87
CA ALA A 323 -8.55 10.69 -25.14
C ALA A 323 -9.35 9.74 -26.06
N ASP A 324 -10.46 9.14 -25.56
CA ASP A 324 -11.37 8.33 -26.39
C ASP A 324 -12.53 9.18 -26.97
N GLY A 325 -12.70 10.40 -26.49
CA GLY A 325 -13.79 11.29 -26.86
C GLY A 325 -15.13 10.90 -26.23
N GLU A 326 -15.16 9.87 -25.39
CA GLU A 326 -16.34 9.45 -24.64
C GLU A 326 -16.41 10.23 -23.32
N ILE A 327 -17.44 11.03 -23.15
CA ILE A 327 -17.67 11.70 -21.86
C ILE A 327 -18.43 10.72 -20.96
N PRO A 328 -17.86 10.31 -19.82
CA PRO A 328 -18.57 9.46 -18.87
C PRO A 328 -19.92 10.05 -18.53
N LYS A 329 -20.98 9.28 -18.67
CA LYS A 329 -22.32 9.72 -18.26
C LYS A 329 -22.27 9.93 -16.75
N ASP A 330 -22.56 11.16 -16.34
CA ASP A 330 -22.61 11.54 -14.94
C ASP A 330 -23.92 11.01 -14.35
N ASP A 331 -23.86 9.82 -13.77
CA ASP A 331 -25.01 9.19 -13.10
C ASP A 331 -25.20 9.73 -11.66
N GLY A 332 -24.50 10.81 -11.29
CA GLY A 332 -24.68 11.50 -10.00
C GLY A 332 -24.16 10.74 -8.78
N GLY A 333 -23.28 9.75 -8.95
CA GLY A 333 -22.86 8.79 -7.93
C GLY A 333 -21.39 8.82 -7.53
N TRP A 334 -20.73 9.97 -7.61
CA TRP A 334 -19.30 10.06 -7.17
C TRP A 334 -19.12 10.97 -5.98
#